data_4fcb8c52d764a59fabcfb3f51633e543
#
_entry.id   4fcb8c52d764a59fabcfb3f51633e543
#
_cell.length_a   1.000
_cell.length_b   1.000
_cell.length_c   1.000
_cell.angle_alpha   90.00
_cell.angle_beta   90.00
_cell.angle_gamma   90.00
#
_symmetry.space_group_name_H-M   'P 1'
#
loop_
_entity.id
_entity.type
_entity.pdbx_description
1 polymer ?
#
loop_
_entity_poly.entity_id
_entity_poly.type
_entity_poly.pdbx_seq_one_letter_code
_entity_poly.pdbx_strand_id
1 'polypeptide(L)'
;MVLGGNKINIYCEDMRASIFLQYMLSNALRINLELYMSFVDINLGWTNYVQLYEKKVPEFKNNIIVLDGDVPSKQEFRSKARIINEAGNFLFLPLVIE
;
A
#
# COMPACT_ATOMS: atom_id res chain seq x y z
N MET A 1 24.99 1.24 -13.57
CA MET A 1 24.07 0.93 -12.57
C MET A 1 22.85 0.30 -13.10
N VAL A 2 22.54 -0.74 -12.60
CA VAL A 2 21.37 -1.37 -13.02
C VAL A 2 20.27 -0.89 -12.24
N LEU A 3 19.57 -0.08 -12.82
CA LEU A 3 18.49 0.36 -12.16
C LEU A 3 17.53 -0.67 -12.01
N GLY A 4 17.61 -1.62 -12.33
CA GLY A 4 16.51 -2.27 -12.31
C GLY A 4 16.21 -3.38 -11.76
N GLY A 5 16.95 -3.53 -11.09
CA GLY A 5 16.64 -4.72 -10.59
C GLY A 5 15.38 -4.85 -9.92
N ASN A 6 15.12 -4.08 -9.01
CA ASN A 6 14.05 -4.37 -8.09
C ASN A 6 13.09 -3.22 -7.97
N LYS A 7 12.00 -3.34 -8.69
CA LYS A 7 10.90 -2.42 -8.49
C LYS A 7 10.21 -2.77 -7.17
N ILE A 8 9.66 -1.76 -6.54
CA ILE A 8 8.84 -1.95 -5.36
C ILE A 8 7.43 -2.28 -5.83
N ASN A 9 6.85 -3.34 -5.28
CA ASN A 9 5.46 -3.66 -5.55
C ASN A 9 4.57 -2.89 -4.59
N ILE A 10 3.48 -2.36 -5.14
CA ILE A 10 2.52 -1.59 -4.37
C ILE A 10 1.18 -2.30 -4.43
N TYR A 11 0.62 -2.57 -3.27
CA TYR A 11 -0.67 -3.25 -3.12
C TYR A 11 -1.69 -2.27 -2.58
N CYS A 12 -2.87 -2.26 -3.16
CA CYS A 12 -3.98 -1.44 -2.68
C CYS A 12 -5.18 -2.31 -2.35
N GLU A 13 -6.16 -1.75 -1.63
CA GLU A 13 -7.33 -2.52 -1.25
C GLU A 13 -8.30 -2.73 -2.41
N ASP A 14 -8.36 -1.81 -3.35
CA ASP A 14 -9.18 -1.98 -4.55
C ASP A 14 -8.54 -1.27 -5.74
N MET A 15 -9.12 -1.52 -6.91
CA MET A 15 -8.60 -0.96 -8.15
C MET A 15 -8.73 0.57 -8.19
N ARG A 16 -9.78 1.13 -7.62
CA ARG A 16 -9.96 2.57 -7.60
C ARG A 16 -8.86 3.26 -6.81
N ALA A 17 -8.51 2.68 -5.67
CA ALA A 17 -7.42 3.19 -4.85
C ALA A 17 -6.10 3.16 -5.62
N SER A 18 -5.85 2.07 -6.33
CA SER A 18 -4.64 1.94 -7.14
C SER A 18 -4.57 2.99 -8.23
N ILE A 19 -5.65 3.18 -8.98
CA ILE A 19 -5.71 4.17 -10.05
C ILE A 19 -5.51 5.58 -9.51
N PHE A 20 -6.17 5.89 -8.40
CA PHE A 20 -6.05 7.19 -7.76
C PHE A 20 -4.62 7.46 -7.32
N LEU A 21 -3.99 6.48 -6.69
CA LEU A 21 -2.62 6.60 -6.22
C LEU A 21 -1.65 6.80 -7.39
N GLN A 22 -1.81 6.04 -8.46
CA GLN A 22 -0.99 6.19 -9.65
C GLN A 22 -1.11 7.59 -10.23
N TYR A 23 -2.33 8.10 -10.29
CA TYR A 23 -2.58 9.44 -10.79
C TYR A 23 -1.89 10.49 -9.92
N MET A 24 -2.06 10.40 -8.60
CA MET A 24 -1.43 11.35 -7.69
C MET A 24 0.08 11.34 -7.79
N LEU A 25 0.67 10.15 -7.80
CA LEU A 25 2.12 10.02 -7.85
C LEU A 25 2.70 10.51 -9.18
N SER A 26 2.03 10.19 -10.28
CA SER A 26 2.47 10.65 -11.59
C SER A 26 2.49 12.17 -11.68
N ASN A 27 1.44 12.81 -11.16
CA ASN A 27 1.36 14.26 -11.18
C ASN A 27 2.34 14.92 -10.22
N ALA A 28 2.52 14.35 -9.05
CA ALA A 28 3.38 14.93 -8.03
C ALA A 28 4.86 14.78 -8.38
N LEU A 29 5.24 13.61 -8.84
CA LEU A 29 6.64 13.31 -9.07
C LEU A 29 7.10 13.59 -10.49
N ARG A 30 6.19 13.61 -11.44
CA ARG A 30 6.48 13.85 -12.85
C ARG A 30 7.55 12.92 -13.38
N ILE A 31 7.50 11.66 -12.97
CA ILE A 31 8.42 10.63 -13.43
C ILE A 31 7.64 9.47 -14.02
N ASN A 32 8.34 8.62 -14.72
CA ASN A 32 7.72 7.40 -15.20
C ASN A 32 7.72 6.38 -14.06
N LEU A 33 6.56 6.22 -13.42
CA LEU A 33 6.45 5.34 -12.26
C LEU A 33 6.82 3.90 -12.56
N GLU A 34 6.60 3.47 -13.80
CA GLU A 34 6.90 2.08 -14.17
C GLU A 34 8.37 1.70 -14.02
N LEU A 35 9.25 2.70 -13.97
CA LEU A 35 10.67 2.43 -13.77
C LEU A 35 10.99 2.06 -12.33
N TYR A 36 10.14 2.44 -11.38
CA TYR A 36 10.44 2.31 -9.96
C TYR A 36 9.47 1.46 -9.18
N MET A 37 8.24 1.34 -9.65
CA MET A 37 7.21 0.65 -8.88
C MET A 37 6.27 -0.11 -9.79
N SER A 38 5.71 -1.17 -9.24
CA SER A 38 4.72 -1.98 -9.93
C SER A 38 3.46 -1.99 -9.08
N PHE A 39 2.34 -1.55 -9.67
CA PHE A 39 1.07 -1.56 -8.98
C PHE A 39 0.41 -2.90 -9.26
N VAL A 40 0.42 -3.75 -8.26
CA VAL A 40 0.03 -5.13 -8.40
C VAL A 40 -1.49 -5.26 -8.49
N ASP A 41 -1.97 -6.08 -9.43
CA ASP A 41 -3.39 -6.28 -9.62
C ASP A 41 -3.90 -7.36 -8.66
N ILE A 42 -3.71 -7.13 -7.39
CA ILE A 42 -4.23 -7.96 -6.31
C ILE A 42 -4.89 -6.99 -5.33
N ASN A 43 -6.16 -7.23 -5.05
CA ASN A 43 -6.93 -6.34 -4.21
C ASN A 43 -7.50 -7.12 -3.03
N LEU A 44 -6.98 -6.84 -1.85
CA LEU A 44 -7.40 -7.49 -0.62
C LEU A 44 -7.85 -6.45 0.39
N GLY A 45 -8.75 -6.82 1.27
CA GLY A 45 -9.11 -5.94 2.37
C GLY A 45 -7.95 -5.76 3.33
N TRP A 46 -7.97 -4.68 4.10
CA TRP A 46 -6.86 -4.32 4.97
C TRP A 46 -6.54 -5.42 6.00
N THR A 47 -7.55 -6.09 6.53
CA THR A 47 -7.33 -7.14 7.51
C THR A 47 -6.57 -8.32 6.92
N ASN A 48 -6.82 -8.62 5.66
CA ASN A 48 -6.12 -9.70 4.96
C ASN A 48 -4.64 -9.35 4.75
N TYR A 49 -4.35 -8.12 4.38
CA TYR A 49 -2.96 -7.68 4.23
C TYR A 49 -2.21 -7.74 5.56
N VAL A 50 -2.84 -7.28 6.63
CA VAL A 50 -2.21 -7.33 7.95
C VAL A 50 -1.95 -8.77 8.37
N GLN A 51 -2.90 -9.66 8.12
CA GLN A 51 -2.75 -11.06 8.46
C GLN A 51 -1.59 -11.70 7.70
N LEU A 52 -1.44 -11.40 6.42
CA LEU A 52 -0.35 -11.91 5.62
C LEU A 52 1.00 -11.37 6.10
N TYR A 53 1.02 -10.12 6.52
CA TYR A 53 2.22 -9.55 7.11
C TYR A 53 2.58 -10.27 8.40
N GLU A 54 1.59 -10.52 9.26
CA GLU A 54 1.81 -11.21 10.52
C GLU A 54 2.31 -12.64 10.33
N LYS A 55 1.90 -13.27 9.24
CA LYS A 55 2.36 -14.62 8.90
C LYS A 55 3.76 -14.62 8.27
N LYS A 56 4.37 -13.45 8.19
CA LYS A 56 5.72 -13.29 7.67
C LYS A 56 5.88 -13.71 6.21
N VAL A 57 4.84 -13.47 5.42
CA VAL A 57 4.92 -13.70 3.98
C VAL A 57 5.87 -12.65 3.39
N PRO A 58 6.98 -13.05 2.76
CA PRO A 58 8.01 -12.07 2.35
C PRO A 58 7.50 -11.00 1.43
N GLU A 59 6.57 -11.32 0.56
CA GLU A 59 6.01 -10.35 -0.37
C GLU A 59 5.40 -9.14 0.36
N PHE A 60 4.73 -9.38 1.47
CA PHE A 60 4.06 -8.31 2.21
C PHE A 60 4.93 -7.69 3.29
N LYS A 61 6.11 -8.23 3.51
CA LYS A 61 7.08 -7.60 4.40
C LYS A 61 8.00 -6.65 3.65
N ASN A 62 8.24 -6.93 2.38
CA ASN A 62 9.26 -6.22 1.61
C ASN A 62 8.70 -5.23 0.59
N ASN A 63 7.40 -5.10 0.51
CA ASN A 63 6.75 -4.20 -0.43
C ASN A 63 5.80 -3.25 0.30
N ILE A 64 5.22 -2.32 -0.42
CA ILE A 64 4.36 -1.30 0.18
C ILE A 64 2.90 -1.68 0.05
N ILE A 65 2.17 -1.53 1.14
CA ILE A 65 0.74 -1.77 1.17
C ILE A 65 0.04 -0.46 1.48
N VAL A 66 -0.87 -0.05 0.61
CA VAL A 66 -1.58 1.22 0.77
C VAL A 66 -3.03 0.92 1.13
N LEU A 67 -3.42 1.40 2.28
CA LEU A 67 -4.76 1.17 2.82
C LEU A 67 -5.63 2.40 2.61
N ASP A 68 -6.94 2.19 2.58
CA ASP A 68 -7.88 3.28 2.43
C ASP A 68 -7.79 4.22 3.63
N GLY A 69 -8.07 5.50 3.40
CA GLY A 69 -7.91 6.53 4.43
C GLY A 69 -8.87 6.38 5.60
N ASP A 70 -9.97 5.63 5.45
CA ASP A 70 -10.91 5.41 6.53
C ASP A 70 -10.54 4.25 7.46
N VAL A 71 -9.52 3.46 7.10
CA VAL A 71 -9.14 2.29 7.90
C VAL A 71 -8.80 2.65 9.35
N PRO A 72 -8.05 3.73 9.63
CA PRO A 72 -7.74 4.06 11.01
C PRO A 72 -8.96 4.39 11.87
N SER A 73 -10.09 4.73 11.26
CA SER A 73 -11.30 5.03 12.01
C SER A 73 -12.10 3.78 12.36
N LYS A 74 -11.72 2.63 11.82
CA LYS A 74 -12.46 1.41 12.08
C LYS A 74 -12.12 0.85 13.45
N GLN A 75 -13.12 0.29 14.11
CA GLN A 75 -12.95 -0.22 15.46
C GLN A 75 -11.87 -1.29 15.55
N GLU A 76 -11.82 -2.18 14.57
CA GLU A 76 -10.85 -3.27 14.57
C GLU A 76 -9.41 -2.80 14.38
N PHE A 77 -9.23 -1.59 13.89
CA PHE A 77 -7.90 -1.05 13.66
C PHE A 77 -7.10 -0.95 14.95
N ARG A 78 -7.76 -0.70 16.09
CA ARG A 78 -7.07 -0.53 17.37
C ARG A 78 -6.23 -1.73 17.72
N SER A 79 -6.73 -2.93 17.44
CA SER A 79 -6.01 -4.15 17.79
C SER A 79 -4.82 -4.40 16.88
N LYS A 80 -4.75 -3.73 15.72
CA LYS A 80 -3.71 -3.93 14.73
C LYS A 80 -2.81 -2.71 14.55
N ALA A 81 -3.14 -1.59 15.17
CA ALA A 81 -2.42 -0.35 14.96
C ALA A 81 -0.93 -0.48 15.28
N ARG A 82 -0.60 -1.16 16.34
CA ARG A 82 0.79 -1.34 16.72
C ARG A 82 1.58 -2.12 15.67
N ILE A 83 1.01 -3.21 15.18
CA ILE A 83 1.66 -4.04 14.17
C ILE A 83 1.88 -3.24 12.89
N ILE A 84 0.85 -2.50 12.47
CA ILE A 84 0.91 -1.69 11.27
C ILE A 84 1.98 -0.60 11.39
N ASN A 85 2.03 0.07 12.53
CA ASN A 85 3.01 1.13 12.75
C ASN A 85 4.44 0.59 12.81
N GLU A 86 4.62 -0.53 13.48
CA GLU A 86 5.94 -1.13 13.59
C GLU A 86 6.44 -1.71 12.26
N ALA A 87 5.53 -2.13 11.41
CA ALA A 87 5.90 -2.70 10.11
C ALA A 87 6.60 -1.68 9.22
N GLY A 88 6.11 -0.44 9.23
CA GLY A 88 6.74 0.65 8.48
C GLY A 88 6.45 0.67 6.99
N ASN A 89 5.74 -0.32 6.47
CA ASN A 89 5.44 -0.39 5.03
C ASN A 89 3.95 -0.27 4.70
N PHE A 90 3.13 0.03 5.69
CA PHE A 90 1.71 0.31 5.46
C PHE A 90 1.53 1.82 5.37
N LEU A 91 0.94 2.28 4.29
CA LEU A 91 0.63 3.69 4.09
C LEU A 91 -0.88 3.86 3.98
N PHE A 92 -1.36 5.05 4.20
CA PHE A 92 -2.79 5.32 4.13
C PHE A 92 -3.08 6.39 3.09
N LEU A 93 -4.10 6.16 2.29
CA LEU A 93 -4.55 7.18 1.36
C LEU A 93 -5.18 8.33 2.15
N PRO A 94 -5.15 9.55 1.60
CA PRO A 94 -5.85 10.64 2.25
C PRO A 94 -7.34 10.34 2.36
N LEU A 95 -7.95 10.78 3.48
CA LEU A 95 -9.37 10.65 3.62
C LEU A 95 -10.03 11.69 2.73
N VAL A 96 -10.89 11.24 1.84
CA VAL A 96 -11.61 12.14 0.95
C VAL A 96 -12.94 12.48 1.62
N ILE A 97 -13.13 13.76 1.89
CA ILE A 97 -14.37 14.25 2.45
C ILE A 97 -15.09 14.97 1.34
N GLU A 98 -16.25 14.49 1.00
CA GLU A 98 -17.03 15.16 -0.03
C GLU A 98 -17.90 16.24 0.57
#